data_9c3d178d1a58e4b9d5ca0826897b1c11
#
_entry.id   9c3d178d1a58e4b9d5ca0826897b1c11
#
_cell.length_a   1.000
_cell.length_b   1.000
_cell.length_c   1.000
_cell.angle_alpha   90.00
_cell.angle_beta   90.00
_cell.angle_gamma   90.00
#
_symmetry.space_group_name_H-M   'P 1'
#
loop_
_entity.id
_entity.type
_entity.pdbx_description
1 polymer ?
#
loop_
_entity_poly.entity_id
_entity_poly.type
_entity_poly.pdbx_seq_one_letter_code
_entity_poly.pdbx_strand_id
1 'polypeptide(L)'
;MKKALRIVLAVALALVIVIFTAWYFFVFDRAFTRDLLLQGARFFEDQGNLKVSAWFYDRAYDMVSDNDAVAIELAQQYRDDGNYTKAEYVLSHALEEGASVDLYVALCKTYVEQDKLLDAVNLLDNISNPEIKAQMDALRPQVPTVSPEPGFYNQYISITYTCSEGERICVNPNGEYPTQYKNTYSEPITLHDGENTLYALSIGEDGLVSPLLISSYTVGGVIELVEFADPAMETAVRSSLGVSEDTQLYTNDLWAITSFTVPADTKDFSDLAYLTYLQELTIANITADNLSAISGMSQLTTLSITNTPVSSEELEVIGSLPKLQKLTLKNCRLTTSAGLANAESLVYLDLQDNTIRDIQALSSMTQLTELYLSGNAVVDLSPLANLKELQILYAARNAITDISPVFGLTKLTQLDISDNKVADLSGIGNLAQLRVFRAEKNSLTDISKLGLCTKLEEVLVPHNSITDISGLSGLTSLSSLDFSYNQVTKLPNFSKETLLVTINGSYNQIEDLSSLSELPRLNSVYMDYNENLSSVEPLAKCPVLILVNVYGTKVTDVSMLTSQSIVVNYNPTQE
;
A
#
# COMPACT_ATOMS: atom_id res chain seq x y z
N MET A 1 38.93 -50.23 47.90
CA MET A 1 39.13 -48.81 47.56
C MET A 1 40.22 -48.56 46.49
N LYS A 2 41.48 -49.02 46.65
CA LYS A 2 42.56 -48.73 45.67
C LYS A 2 42.32 -49.27 44.23
N LYS A 3 41.62 -50.41 44.02
CA LYS A 3 41.27 -50.96 42.67
C LYS A 3 40.16 -50.16 41.98
N ALA A 4 39.12 -49.71 42.71
CA ALA A 4 38.03 -48.93 42.16
C ALA A 4 38.52 -47.52 41.76
N LEU A 5 39.41 -46.89 42.54
CA LEU A 5 40.01 -45.60 42.22
C LEU A 5 40.89 -45.65 40.95
N ARG A 6 41.63 -46.77 40.74
CA ARG A 6 42.41 -46.96 39.50
C ARG A 6 41.55 -47.14 38.26
N ILE A 7 40.41 -47.81 38.37
CA ILE A 7 39.45 -47.96 37.26
C ILE A 7 38.83 -46.61 36.94
N VAL A 8 38.38 -45.84 37.94
CA VAL A 8 37.82 -44.50 37.75
C VAL A 8 38.85 -43.55 37.12
N LEU A 9 40.13 -43.62 37.57
CA LEU A 9 41.18 -42.79 36.96
C LEU A 9 41.50 -43.21 35.52
N ALA A 10 41.48 -44.51 35.20
CA ALA A 10 41.71 -44.99 33.85
C ALA A 10 40.55 -44.65 32.88
N VAL A 11 39.31 -44.67 33.36
CA VAL A 11 38.14 -44.26 32.59
C VAL A 11 38.13 -42.75 32.37
N ALA A 12 38.49 -41.97 33.40
CA ALA A 12 38.64 -40.53 33.30
C ALA A 12 39.74 -40.13 32.32
N LEU A 13 40.90 -40.79 32.37
CA LEU A 13 42.03 -40.56 31.47
C LEU A 13 41.66 -40.95 30.01
N ALA A 14 40.94 -42.07 29.80
CA ALA A 14 40.45 -42.46 28.49
C ALA A 14 39.44 -41.44 27.94
N LEU A 15 38.54 -40.92 28.79
CA LEU A 15 37.59 -39.86 28.42
C LEU A 15 38.31 -38.55 28.05
N VAL A 16 39.34 -38.15 28.81
CA VAL A 16 40.17 -36.98 28.50
C VAL A 16 40.93 -37.16 27.18
N ILE A 17 41.48 -38.36 26.93
CA ILE A 17 42.14 -38.66 25.64
C ILE A 17 41.15 -38.60 24.48
N VAL A 18 39.95 -39.16 24.64
CA VAL A 18 38.89 -39.11 23.61
C VAL A 18 38.43 -37.68 23.37
N ILE A 19 38.24 -36.89 24.43
CA ILE A 19 37.88 -35.49 24.31
C ILE A 19 39.01 -34.67 23.67
N PHE A 20 40.28 -34.95 24.03
CA PHE A 20 41.42 -34.22 23.47
C PHE A 20 41.71 -34.61 22.01
N THR A 21 41.51 -35.89 21.64
CA THR A 21 41.59 -36.32 20.23
C THR A 21 40.43 -35.78 19.41
N ALA A 22 39.21 -35.80 19.93
CA ALA A 22 38.07 -35.17 19.27
C ALA A 22 38.27 -33.63 19.11
N TRP A 23 38.79 -32.96 20.18
CA TRP A 23 39.12 -31.53 20.12
C TRP A 23 40.27 -31.26 19.13
N TYR A 24 41.30 -32.11 19.07
CA TYR A 24 42.41 -31.99 18.13
C TYR A 24 41.92 -32.09 16.68
N PHE A 25 41.11 -33.07 16.33
CA PHE A 25 40.53 -33.21 14.99
C PHE A 25 39.61 -32.04 14.67
N PHE A 26 38.81 -31.57 15.64
CA PHE A 26 37.90 -30.47 15.44
C PHE A 26 38.61 -29.13 15.21
N VAL A 27 39.80 -28.93 15.78
CA VAL A 27 40.54 -27.64 15.70
C VAL A 27 41.64 -27.66 14.63
N PHE A 28 42.28 -28.82 14.38
CA PHE A 28 43.44 -28.91 13.52
C PHE A 28 43.24 -29.67 12.21
N ASP A 29 42.25 -30.55 12.13
CA ASP A 29 41.88 -31.24 10.87
C ASP A 29 40.48 -30.82 10.44
N ARG A 30 40.41 -29.64 9.89
CA ARG A 30 39.14 -29.07 9.38
C ARG A 30 38.52 -29.92 8.28
N ALA A 31 39.32 -30.52 7.40
CA ALA A 31 38.84 -31.36 6.31
C ALA A 31 38.14 -32.61 6.82
N PHE A 32 38.75 -33.32 7.78
CA PHE A 32 38.15 -34.54 8.37
C PHE A 32 36.85 -34.20 9.13
N THR A 33 36.86 -33.09 9.88
CA THR A 33 35.66 -32.66 10.64
C THR A 33 34.54 -32.27 9.71
N ARG A 34 34.83 -31.57 8.61
CA ARG A 34 33.87 -31.22 7.56
C ARG A 34 33.24 -32.50 6.97
N ASP A 35 34.08 -33.48 6.56
CA ASP A 35 33.58 -34.69 5.92
C ASP A 35 32.70 -35.53 6.88
N LEU A 36 32.98 -35.48 8.18
CA LEU A 36 32.13 -36.11 9.21
C LEU A 36 30.79 -35.38 9.36
N LEU A 37 30.80 -34.01 9.30
CA LEU A 37 29.60 -33.20 9.35
C LEU A 37 28.75 -33.44 8.09
N LEU A 38 29.34 -33.50 6.91
CA LEU A 38 28.63 -33.82 5.66
C LEU A 38 28.00 -35.23 5.69
N GLN A 39 28.71 -36.24 6.25
CA GLN A 39 28.12 -37.56 6.43
C GLN A 39 26.93 -37.52 7.41
N GLY A 40 27.02 -36.75 8.48
CA GLY A 40 25.91 -36.53 9.40
C GLY A 40 24.73 -35.83 8.73
N ALA A 41 25.00 -34.81 7.93
CA ALA A 41 23.99 -34.10 7.16
C ALA A 41 23.20 -35.06 6.26
N ARG A 42 23.88 -35.82 5.40
CA ARG A 42 23.27 -36.77 4.47
C ARG A 42 22.50 -37.88 5.21
N PHE A 43 23.03 -38.37 6.34
CA PHE A 43 22.33 -39.39 7.15
C PHE A 43 20.96 -38.86 7.64
N PHE A 44 20.90 -37.62 8.14
CA PHE A 44 19.63 -37.05 8.62
C PHE A 44 18.71 -36.65 7.47
N GLU A 45 19.24 -36.29 6.31
CA GLU A 45 18.52 -36.07 5.08
C GLU A 45 17.79 -37.33 4.63
N ASP A 46 18.50 -38.47 4.55
CA ASP A 46 17.94 -39.78 4.22
C ASP A 46 16.84 -40.25 5.21
N GLN A 47 16.86 -39.73 6.44
CA GLN A 47 15.82 -39.97 7.44
C GLN A 47 14.67 -38.95 7.37
N GLY A 48 14.69 -37.98 6.42
CA GLY A 48 13.71 -36.94 6.27
C GLY A 48 13.75 -35.85 7.35
N ASN A 49 14.85 -35.79 8.13
CA ASN A 49 15.01 -34.78 9.19
C ASN A 49 15.80 -33.55 8.68
N LEU A 50 15.18 -32.78 7.80
CA LEU A 50 15.81 -31.67 7.08
C LEU A 50 16.39 -30.59 8.00
N LYS A 51 15.76 -30.31 9.17
CA LYS A 51 16.26 -29.30 10.13
C LYS A 51 17.58 -29.68 10.77
N VAL A 52 17.73 -30.98 11.12
CA VAL A 52 18.99 -31.48 11.69
C VAL A 52 20.04 -31.59 10.60
N SER A 53 19.68 -32.04 9.41
CA SER A 53 20.56 -32.05 8.24
C SER A 53 21.10 -30.64 7.93
N ALA A 54 20.25 -29.61 7.83
CA ALA A 54 20.67 -28.23 7.60
C ALA A 54 21.63 -27.70 8.69
N TRP A 55 21.43 -28.06 9.96
CA TRP A 55 22.35 -27.68 11.03
C TRP A 55 23.76 -28.30 10.83
N PHE A 56 23.85 -29.52 10.32
CA PHE A 56 25.13 -30.15 10.00
C PHE A 56 25.79 -29.50 8.78
N TYR A 57 25.03 -29.14 7.75
CA TYR A 57 25.54 -28.42 6.58
C TYR A 57 26.05 -27.01 6.95
N ASP A 58 25.32 -26.24 7.78
CA ASP A 58 25.78 -24.94 8.30
C ASP A 58 27.17 -25.05 8.95
N ARG A 59 27.33 -26.07 9.79
CA ARG A 59 28.62 -26.30 10.49
C ARG A 59 29.74 -26.77 9.56
N ALA A 60 29.43 -27.54 8.54
CA ALA A 60 30.39 -27.94 7.52
C ALA A 60 30.83 -26.73 6.68
N TYR A 61 29.91 -25.85 6.33
CA TYR A 61 30.17 -24.60 5.60
C TYR A 61 31.06 -23.64 6.40
N ASP A 62 30.78 -23.42 7.68
CA ASP A 62 31.59 -22.59 8.58
C ASP A 62 33.06 -23.06 8.67
N MET A 63 33.33 -24.31 8.32
CA MET A 63 34.69 -24.91 8.39
C MET A 63 35.50 -24.70 7.11
N VAL A 64 34.84 -24.53 5.96
CA VAL A 64 35.50 -24.36 4.66
C VAL A 64 34.65 -23.45 3.79
N SER A 65 34.89 -22.16 3.89
CA SER A 65 34.15 -21.13 3.18
C SER A 65 34.32 -21.14 1.66
N ASP A 66 35.36 -21.77 1.13
CA ASP A 66 35.69 -21.87 -0.30
C ASP A 66 35.21 -23.17 -0.97
N ASN A 67 34.29 -23.91 -0.38
CA ASN A 67 33.79 -25.17 -0.91
C ASN A 67 32.38 -25.03 -1.51
N ASP A 68 32.33 -24.81 -2.81
CA ASP A 68 31.09 -24.66 -3.59
C ASP A 68 30.10 -25.81 -3.37
N ALA A 69 30.60 -27.05 -3.33
CA ALA A 69 29.75 -28.24 -3.14
C ALA A 69 29.01 -28.21 -1.79
N VAL A 70 29.68 -27.78 -0.72
CA VAL A 70 29.04 -27.63 0.61
C VAL A 70 28.02 -26.54 0.61
N ALA A 71 28.31 -25.38 -0.02
CA ALA A 71 27.37 -24.28 -0.13
C ALA A 71 26.10 -24.67 -0.91
N ILE A 72 26.27 -25.43 -2.00
CA ILE A 72 25.16 -25.91 -2.84
C ILE A 72 24.30 -26.91 -2.10
N GLU A 73 24.91 -27.90 -1.40
CA GLU A 73 24.17 -28.88 -0.60
C GLU A 73 23.40 -28.23 0.54
N LEU A 74 24.01 -27.28 1.24
CA LEU A 74 23.34 -26.52 2.30
C LEU A 74 22.17 -25.68 1.77
N ALA A 75 22.39 -25.01 0.65
CA ALA A 75 21.34 -24.23 0.02
C ALA A 75 20.17 -25.12 -0.46
N GLN A 76 20.45 -26.30 -0.97
CA GLN A 76 19.42 -27.28 -1.34
C GLN A 76 18.58 -27.67 -0.11
N GLN A 77 19.21 -27.98 1.02
CA GLN A 77 18.50 -28.29 2.26
C GLN A 77 17.60 -27.15 2.73
N TYR A 78 18.08 -25.92 2.65
CA TYR A 78 17.26 -24.77 2.98
C TYR A 78 16.08 -24.58 2.01
N ARG A 79 16.24 -24.87 0.73
CA ARG A 79 15.13 -24.84 -0.24
C ARG A 79 14.08 -25.93 0.07
N ASP A 80 14.52 -27.15 0.38
CA ASP A 80 13.63 -28.26 0.72
C ASP A 80 12.83 -28.01 2.01
N ASP A 81 13.41 -27.26 2.96
CA ASP A 81 12.71 -26.79 4.19
C ASP A 81 11.89 -25.48 3.95
N GLY A 82 11.83 -24.98 2.70
CA GLY A 82 11.12 -23.75 2.34
C GLY A 82 11.80 -22.46 2.79
N ASN A 83 13.06 -22.51 3.22
CA ASN A 83 13.80 -21.35 3.71
C ASN A 83 14.69 -20.73 2.63
N TYR A 84 14.05 -20.22 1.60
CA TYR A 84 14.74 -19.65 0.43
C TYR A 84 15.67 -18.48 0.75
N THR A 85 15.33 -17.64 1.73
CA THR A 85 16.17 -16.51 2.14
C THR A 85 17.55 -16.97 2.64
N LYS A 86 17.61 -18.07 3.38
CA LYS A 86 18.89 -18.62 3.83
C LYS A 86 19.65 -19.29 2.68
N ALA A 87 18.95 -19.99 1.78
CA ALA A 87 19.57 -20.58 0.59
C ALA A 87 20.21 -19.49 -0.28
N GLU A 88 19.49 -18.39 -0.54
CA GLU A 88 19.99 -17.21 -1.26
C GLU A 88 21.23 -16.62 -0.57
N TYR A 89 21.16 -16.42 0.75
CA TYR A 89 22.28 -15.86 1.52
C TYR A 89 23.56 -16.72 1.39
N VAL A 90 23.44 -18.03 1.58
CA VAL A 90 24.59 -18.97 1.52
C VAL A 90 25.23 -18.95 0.14
N LEU A 91 24.43 -19.01 -0.93
CA LEU A 91 24.95 -19.04 -2.30
C LEU A 91 25.53 -17.68 -2.73
N SER A 92 24.91 -16.57 -2.35
CA SER A 92 25.43 -15.24 -2.65
C SER A 92 26.78 -14.98 -1.95
N HIS A 93 26.90 -15.41 -0.69
CA HIS A 93 28.15 -15.30 0.04
C HIS A 93 29.26 -16.20 -0.54
N ALA A 94 28.94 -17.40 -0.95
CA ALA A 94 29.89 -18.28 -1.64
C ALA A 94 30.37 -17.69 -2.97
N LEU A 95 29.48 -17.01 -3.73
CA LEU A 95 29.84 -16.31 -4.96
C LEU A 95 30.78 -15.11 -4.73
N GLU A 96 30.68 -14.43 -3.58
CA GLU A 96 31.59 -13.33 -3.21
C GLU A 96 33.01 -13.85 -2.92
N GLU A 97 33.13 -15.05 -2.35
CA GLU A 97 34.41 -15.68 -2.03
C GLU A 97 35.08 -16.35 -3.25
N GLY A 98 34.27 -16.91 -4.16
CA GLY A 98 34.76 -17.54 -5.40
C GLY A 98 33.63 -17.89 -6.36
N ALA A 99 33.63 -17.31 -7.55
CA ALA A 99 32.57 -17.56 -8.53
C ALA A 99 32.80 -18.85 -9.31
N SER A 100 31.77 -19.72 -9.38
CA SER A 100 31.75 -20.93 -10.21
C SER A 100 30.43 -21.09 -10.95
N VAL A 101 30.42 -21.88 -12.02
CA VAL A 101 29.21 -22.19 -12.80
C VAL A 101 28.14 -22.83 -11.91
N ASP A 102 28.53 -23.80 -11.07
CA ASP A 102 27.60 -24.55 -10.23
C ASP A 102 26.90 -23.65 -9.18
N LEU A 103 27.60 -22.68 -8.63
CA LEU A 103 27.02 -21.69 -7.72
C LEU A 103 26.00 -20.78 -8.43
N TYR A 104 26.30 -20.32 -9.66
CA TYR A 104 25.35 -19.54 -10.45
C TYR A 104 24.09 -20.34 -10.79
N VAL A 105 24.25 -21.63 -11.16
CA VAL A 105 23.12 -22.55 -11.40
C VAL A 105 22.26 -22.69 -10.16
N ALA A 106 22.88 -22.95 -9.00
CA ALA A 106 22.16 -23.14 -7.75
C ALA A 106 21.41 -21.87 -7.29
N LEU A 107 22.04 -20.70 -7.43
CA LEU A 107 21.41 -19.42 -7.06
C LEU A 107 20.30 -19.03 -8.03
N CYS A 108 20.50 -19.22 -9.34
CA CYS A 108 19.46 -18.99 -10.34
C CYS A 108 18.22 -19.85 -10.04
N LYS A 109 18.41 -21.15 -9.79
CA LYS A 109 17.32 -22.04 -9.39
C LYS A 109 16.61 -21.58 -8.12
N THR A 110 17.36 -21.08 -7.14
CA THR A 110 16.80 -20.53 -5.90
C THR A 110 15.91 -19.30 -6.16
N TYR A 111 16.30 -18.42 -7.07
CA TYR A 111 15.48 -17.28 -7.48
C TYR A 111 14.22 -17.72 -8.23
N VAL A 112 14.33 -18.67 -9.15
CA VAL A 112 13.19 -19.21 -9.88
C VAL A 112 12.17 -19.83 -8.92
N GLU A 113 12.60 -20.63 -7.97
CA GLU A 113 11.70 -21.24 -6.96
C GLU A 113 11.02 -20.21 -6.04
N GLN A 114 11.63 -19.03 -5.85
CA GLN A 114 11.03 -17.88 -5.13
C GLN A 114 10.11 -17.01 -6.01
N ASP A 115 9.94 -17.33 -7.29
CA ASP A 115 9.25 -16.49 -8.27
C ASP A 115 9.95 -15.13 -8.55
N LYS A 116 11.25 -15.05 -8.31
CA LYS A 116 12.10 -13.89 -8.58
C LYS A 116 12.77 -14.01 -9.96
N LEU A 117 11.96 -14.13 -11.03
CA LEU A 117 12.48 -14.42 -12.37
C LEU A 117 13.40 -13.32 -12.90
N LEU A 118 13.10 -12.04 -12.61
CA LEU A 118 13.95 -10.92 -13.02
C LEU A 118 15.31 -10.95 -12.32
N ASP A 119 15.35 -11.32 -11.03
CA ASP A 119 16.61 -11.46 -10.30
C ASP A 119 17.45 -12.61 -10.87
N ALA A 120 16.81 -13.72 -11.27
CA ALA A 120 17.48 -14.82 -11.96
C ALA A 120 18.08 -14.38 -13.32
N VAL A 121 17.35 -13.62 -14.11
CA VAL A 121 17.86 -13.05 -15.38
C VAL A 121 19.03 -12.13 -15.09
N ASN A 122 18.89 -11.17 -14.20
CA ASN A 122 19.93 -10.19 -13.85
C ASN A 122 21.19 -10.87 -13.31
N LEU A 123 21.05 -11.92 -12.50
CA LEU A 123 22.17 -12.71 -12.01
C LEU A 123 23.02 -13.26 -13.16
N LEU A 124 22.37 -13.89 -14.15
CA LEU A 124 23.06 -14.54 -15.26
C LEU A 124 23.56 -13.55 -16.33
N ASP A 125 22.87 -12.42 -16.51
CA ASP A 125 23.27 -11.41 -17.49
C ASP A 125 24.48 -10.59 -17.03
N ASN A 126 24.66 -10.40 -15.72
CA ASN A 126 25.70 -9.54 -15.13
C ASN A 126 26.93 -10.33 -14.60
N ILE A 127 27.17 -11.55 -15.06
CA ILE A 127 28.37 -12.33 -14.68
C ILE A 127 29.63 -11.61 -15.17
N SER A 128 30.51 -11.20 -14.24
CA SER A 128 31.71 -10.41 -14.54
C SER A 128 32.86 -11.22 -15.15
N ASN A 129 32.94 -12.53 -14.83
CA ASN A 129 33.98 -13.40 -15.36
C ASN A 129 33.59 -13.90 -16.77
N PRO A 130 34.35 -13.56 -17.84
CA PRO A 130 34.00 -13.91 -19.22
C PRO A 130 33.94 -15.43 -19.48
N GLU A 131 34.79 -16.23 -18.80
CA GLU A 131 34.83 -17.69 -18.99
C GLU A 131 33.60 -18.35 -18.37
N ILE A 132 33.22 -17.93 -17.16
CA ILE A 132 32.00 -18.40 -16.49
C ILE A 132 30.77 -17.94 -17.27
N LYS A 133 30.76 -16.68 -17.73
CA LYS A 133 29.67 -16.13 -18.54
C LYS A 133 29.43 -16.98 -19.79
N ALA A 134 30.49 -17.30 -20.53
CA ALA A 134 30.40 -18.11 -21.74
C ALA A 134 29.87 -19.52 -21.46
N GLN A 135 30.27 -20.14 -20.34
CA GLN A 135 29.76 -21.45 -19.94
C GLN A 135 28.28 -21.38 -19.55
N MET A 136 27.90 -20.35 -18.78
CA MET A 136 26.50 -20.16 -18.38
C MET A 136 25.61 -19.87 -19.60
N ASP A 137 26.06 -19.02 -20.55
CA ASP A 137 25.30 -18.73 -21.76
C ASP A 137 25.10 -19.98 -22.66
N ALA A 138 26.01 -20.96 -22.58
CA ALA A 138 25.87 -22.23 -23.27
C ALA A 138 24.89 -23.20 -22.56
N LEU A 139 24.70 -23.05 -21.26
CA LEU A 139 23.79 -23.88 -20.46
C LEU A 139 22.35 -23.34 -20.43
N ARG A 140 22.18 -22.03 -20.56
CA ARG A 140 20.87 -21.36 -20.47
C ARG A 140 19.93 -21.81 -21.59
N PRO A 141 18.62 -21.87 -21.33
CA PRO A 141 17.61 -21.97 -22.38
C PRO A 141 17.77 -20.87 -23.42
N GLN A 142 17.39 -21.16 -24.65
CA GLN A 142 17.31 -20.12 -25.68
C GLN A 142 16.16 -19.17 -25.40
N VAL A 143 16.30 -17.92 -25.85
CA VAL A 143 15.23 -16.94 -25.83
C VAL A 143 14.03 -17.50 -26.60
N PRO A 144 12.80 -17.44 -26.07
CA PRO A 144 11.62 -17.92 -26.80
C PRO A 144 11.47 -17.18 -28.13
N THR A 145 11.06 -17.88 -29.16
CA THR A 145 10.71 -17.24 -30.43
C THR A 145 9.27 -16.74 -30.38
N VAL A 146 9.00 -15.64 -31.06
CA VAL A 146 7.69 -14.98 -31.08
C VAL A 146 7.19 -14.83 -32.51
N SER A 147 5.88 -15.03 -32.71
CA SER A 147 5.22 -14.85 -33.98
C SER A 147 3.82 -14.24 -33.78
N PRO A 148 3.47 -13.22 -34.58
CA PRO A 148 4.26 -12.53 -35.58
C PRO A 148 5.41 -11.71 -34.96
N GLU A 149 6.38 -11.29 -35.76
CA GLU A 149 7.50 -10.44 -35.35
C GLU A 149 7.01 -9.12 -34.72
N PRO A 150 7.74 -8.53 -33.75
CA PRO A 150 7.44 -7.21 -33.24
C PRO A 150 7.34 -6.14 -34.32
N GLY A 151 6.37 -5.22 -34.19
CA GLY A 151 6.16 -4.18 -35.19
C GLY A 151 4.79 -3.53 -35.14
N PHE A 152 4.48 -2.79 -36.21
CA PHE A 152 3.16 -2.16 -36.37
C PHE A 152 2.21 -3.08 -37.15
N TYR A 153 0.99 -3.21 -36.64
CA TYR A 153 -0.10 -3.99 -37.26
C TYR A 153 -1.38 -3.15 -37.31
N ASN A 154 -2.00 -3.12 -38.46
CA ASN A 154 -3.27 -2.41 -38.68
C ASN A 154 -4.52 -3.30 -38.50
N GLN A 155 -4.37 -4.42 -37.81
CA GLN A 155 -5.42 -5.36 -37.45
C GLN A 155 -5.07 -6.04 -36.13
N TYR A 156 -6.08 -6.57 -35.45
CA TYR A 156 -5.83 -7.38 -34.27
C TYR A 156 -4.98 -8.59 -34.61
N ILE A 157 -3.99 -8.85 -33.76
CA ILE A 157 -3.09 -9.99 -33.91
C ILE A 157 -3.07 -10.81 -32.61
N SER A 158 -2.83 -12.11 -32.77
CA SER A 158 -2.56 -13.00 -31.66
C SER A 158 -1.09 -13.41 -31.68
N ILE A 159 -0.42 -13.20 -30.57
CA ILE A 159 0.99 -13.50 -30.40
C ILE A 159 1.16 -14.94 -29.91
N THR A 160 1.98 -15.69 -30.59
CA THR A 160 2.40 -17.03 -30.18
C THR A 160 3.87 -17.06 -29.82
N TYR A 161 4.18 -17.78 -28.73
CA TYR A 161 5.55 -18.03 -28.30
C TYR A 161 5.88 -19.52 -28.45
N THR A 162 7.12 -19.82 -28.84
CA THR A 162 7.64 -21.19 -28.87
C THR A 162 9.02 -21.28 -28.26
N CYS A 163 9.33 -22.40 -27.60
CA CYS A 163 10.62 -22.72 -27.00
C CYS A 163 11.04 -24.15 -27.36
N SER A 164 12.21 -24.58 -26.89
CA SER A 164 12.70 -25.96 -27.08
C SER A 164 11.84 -26.95 -26.29
N GLU A 165 11.87 -28.21 -26.68
CA GLU A 165 11.20 -29.31 -25.98
C GLU A 165 11.75 -29.43 -24.54
N GLY A 166 10.84 -29.57 -23.55
CA GLY A 166 11.20 -29.63 -22.14
C GLY A 166 11.30 -28.27 -21.43
N GLU A 167 11.30 -27.16 -22.18
CA GLU A 167 11.27 -25.82 -21.60
C GLU A 167 9.83 -25.33 -21.44
N ARG A 168 9.62 -24.41 -20.50
CA ARG A 168 8.34 -23.67 -20.35
C ARG A 168 8.54 -22.18 -20.53
N ILE A 169 7.56 -21.52 -21.12
CA ILE A 169 7.58 -20.08 -21.35
C ILE A 169 6.78 -19.38 -20.24
N CYS A 170 7.31 -18.29 -19.73
CA CYS A 170 6.59 -17.35 -18.89
C CYS A 170 6.49 -16.01 -19.63
N VAL A 171 5.27 -15.49 -19.74
CA VAL A 171 4.99 -14.19 -20.37
C VAL A 171 3.84 -13.49 -19.67
N ASN A 172 3.99 -12.20 -19.38
CA ASN A 172 2.91 -11.39 -18.84
C ASN A 172 2.26 -10.57 -19.97
N PRO A 173 0.97 -10.77 -20.25
CA PRO A 173 0.27 -10.04 -21.28
C PRO A 173 0.01 -8.57 -20.94
N ASN A 174 0.16 -8.17 -19.68
CA ASN A 174 -0.13 -6.81 -19.20
C ASN A 174 1.07 -5.85 -19.27
N GLY A 175 2.17 -6.25 -19.92
CA GLY A 175 3.37 -5.40 -20.05
C GLY A 175 4.23 -5.29 -18.79
N GLU A 176 4.07 -6.21 -17.85
CA GLU A 176 4.90 -6.35 -16.65
C GLU A 176 5.87 -7.52 -16.77
N TYR A 177 6.84 -7.60 -15.88
CA TYR A 177 7.73 -8.76 -15.81
C TYR A 177 6.95 -10.03 -15.42
N PRO A 178 7.18 -11.17 -16.09
CA PRO A 178 6.45 -12.39 -15.82
C PRO A 178 6.85 -13.03 -14.49
N THR A 179 5.90 -13.75 -13.89
CA THR A 179 6.12 -14.66 -12.77
C THR A 179 5.85 -16.09 -13.20
N GLN A 180 6.54 -17.09 -12.59
CA GLN A 180 6.40 -18.48 -13.07
C GLN A 180 5.05 -19.11 -12.74
N TYR A 181 4.37 -18.63 -11.68
CA TYR A 181 3.13 -19.24 -11.22
C TYR A 181 1.88 -18.65 -11.87
N LYS A 182 1.91 -17.36 -12.21
CA LYS A 182 0.76 -16.65 -12.79
C LYS A 182 0.83 -16.52 -14.32
N ASN A 183 2.02 -16.55 -14.89
CA ASN A 183 2.26 -16.16 -16.27
C ASN A 183 2.83 -17.28 -17.15
N THR A 184 2.60 -18.56 -16.80
CA THR A 184 2.96 -19.67 -17.69
C THR A 184 2.14 -19.58 -18.96
N TYR A 185 2.83 -19.47 -20.09
CA TYR A 185 2.19 -19.39 -21.41
C TYR A 185 1.53 -20.72 -21.80
N SER A 186 0.28 -20.67 -22.17
CA SER A 186 -0.50 -21.83 -22.59
C SER A 186 -1.33 -21.63 -23.86
N GLU A 187 -1.61 -20.38 -24.24
CA GLU A 187 -2.44 -20.02 -25.37
C GLU A 187 -1.98 -18.70 -26.01
N PRO A 188 -2.34 -18.45 -27.28
CA PRO A 188 -1.99 -17.21 -27.95
C PRO A 188 -2.54 -15.98 -27.22
N ILE A 189 -1.73 -14.93 -27.15
CA ILE A 189 -2.07 -13.65 -26.49
C ILE A 189 -2.62 -12.71 -27.55
N THR A 190 -3.89 -12.32 -27.42
CA THR A 190 -4.47 -11.28 -28.28
C THR A 190 -4.07 -9.90 -27.77
N LEU A 191 -3.46 -9.08 -28.62
CA LEU A 191 -3.07 -7.73 -28.28
C LEU A 191 -4.20 -6.74 -28.47
N HIS A 192 -4.26 -5.78 -27.55
CA HIS A 192 -5.21 -4.66 -27.62
C HIS A 192 -4.63 -3.51 -28.45
N ASP A 193 -5.51 -2.61 -28.88
CA ASP A 193 -5.10 -1.39 -29.59
C ASP A 193 -4.09 -0.59 -28.79
N GLY A 194 -3.11 -0.02 -29.47
CA GLY A 194 -2.08 0.79 -28.88
C GLY A 194 -0.71 0.14 -28.82
N GLU A 195 0.14 0.71 -27.99
CA GLU A 195 1.47 0.17 -27.74
C GLU A 195 1.38 -0.96 -26.70
N ASN A 196 1.87 -2.13 -27.10
CA ASN A 196 1.92 -3.33 -26.26
C ASN A 196 3.39 -3.75 -26.13
N THR A 197 3.91 -3.80 -24.92
CA THR A 197 5.24 -4.34 -24.66
C THR A 197 5.08 -5.61 -23.83
N LEU A 198 5.57 -6.72 -24.36
CA LEU A 198 5.51 -8.03 -23.71
C LEU A 198 6.91 -8.45 -23.28
N TYR A 199 7.00 -8.99 -22.06
CA TYR A 199 8.21 -9.54 -21.49
C TYR A 199 8.05 -11.05 -21.38
N ALA A 200 8.95 -11.80 -22.04
CA ALA A 200 8.91 -13.25 -22.05
C ALA A 200 10.29 -13.86 -21.78
N LEU A 201 10.31 -15.03 -21.17
CA LEU A 201 11.52 -15.85 -20.99
C LEU A 201 11.17 -17.34 -21.00
N SER A 202 12.15 -18.18 -21.32
CA SER A 202 12.08 -19.63 -21.16
C SER A 202 12.70 -20.06 -19.84
N ILE A 203 12.15 -21.10 -19.22
CA ILE A 203 12.70 -21.78 -18.03
C ILE A 203 12.96 -23.23 -18.41
N GLY A 204 14.21 -23.67 -18.29
CA GLY A 204 14.62 -25.05 -18.53
C GLY A 204 14.20 -26.02 -17.42
N GLU A 205 14.28 -27.32 -17.69
CA GLU A 205 14.03 -28.38 -16.69
C GLU A 205 14.97 -28.31 -15.49
N ASP A 206 16.17 -27.78 -15.69
CA ASP A 206 17.21 -27.56 -14.66
C ASP A 206 16.96 -26.32 -13.81
N GLY A 207 15.93 -25.52 -14.14
CA GLY A 207 15.59 -24.27 -13.46
C GLY A 207 16.43 -23.06 -13.89
N LEU A 208 17.21 -23.13 -14.96
CA LEU A 208 17.85 -21.98 -15.56
C LEU A 208 16.87 -21.16 -16.40
N VAL A 209 17.11 -19.84 -16.49
CA VAL A 209 16.28 -18.93 -17.27
C VAL A 209 17.02 -18.43 -18.52
N SER A 210 16.29 -18.22 -19.62
CA SER A 210 16.82 -17.54 -20.81
C SER A 210 17.11 -16.07 -20.52
N PRO A 211 17.83 -15.35 -21.39
CA PRO A 211 17.72 -13.89 -21.45
C PRO A 211 16.27 -13.46 -21.64
N LEU A 212 15.95 -12.24 -21.17
CA LEU A 212 14.61 -11.68 -21.30
C LEU A 212 14.34 -11.26 -22.76
N LEU A 213 13.26 -11.75 -23.34
CA LEU A 213 12.74 -11.26 -24.61
C LEU A 213 11.81 -10.08 -24.34
N ILE A 214 12.10 -8.95 -24.95
CA ILE A 214 11.24 -7.76 -24.95
C ILE A 214 10.66 -7.61 -26.35
N SER A 215 9.35 -7.67 -26.49
CA SER A 215 8.64 -7.60 -27.77
C SER A 215 7.65 -6.44 -27.75
N SER A 216 7.89 -5.42 -28.58
CA SER A 216 7.02 -4.23 -28.65
C SER A 216 6.20 -4.26 -29.94
N TYR A 217 4.89 -4.13 -29.78
CA TYR A 217 3.92 -4.10 -30.87
C TYR A 217 3.11 -2.82 -30.76
N THR A 218 2.85 -2.21 -31.90
CA THR A 218 1.83 -1.17 -32.01
C THR A 218 0.68 -1.75 -32.82
N VAL A 219 -0.45 -2.01 -32.17
CA VAL A 219 -1.63 -2.51 -32.83
C VAL A 219 -2.57 -1.32 -33.05
N GLY A 220 -2.73 -0.94 -34.29
CA GLY A 220 -3.79 -0.05 -34.70
C GLY A 220 -5.03 -0.92 -34.98
N GLY A 221 -6.13 -0.75 -34.24
CA GLY A 221 -7.37 -1.49 -34.48
C GLY A 221 -7.83 -1.38 -35.94
N VAL A 222 -8.76 -2.24 -36.31
CA VAL A 222 -9.39 -2.17 -37.64
C VAL A 222 -9.92 -0.75 -37.83
N ILE A 223 -9.40 -0.05 -38.83
CA ILE A 223 -9.86 1.31 -39.13
C ILE A 223 -11.27 1.18 -39.72
N GLU A 224 -12.24 1.48 -38.87
CA GLU A 224 -13.65 1.43 -39.21
C GLU A 224 -14.25 2.83 -39.22
N LEU A 225 -15.29 3.03 -39.98
CA LEU A 225 -16.10 4.24 -39.93
C LEU A 225 -16.77 4.32 -38.56
N VAL A 226 -16.67 5.45 -37.90
CA VAL A 226 -17.34 5.70 -36.60
C VAL A 226 -18.78 6.09 -36.87
N GLU A 227 -19.71 5.31 -36.35
CA GLU A 227 -21.15 5.60 -36.36
C GLU A 227 -21.61 5.83 -34.91
N PHE A 228 -21.81 7.09 -34.54
CA PHE A 228 -22.21 7.43 -33.18
C PHE A 228 -23.67 7.03 -32.92
N ALA A 229 -23.91 6.39 -31.79
CA ALA A 229 -25.24 6.10 -31.28
C ALA A 229 -25.87 7.30 -30.58
N ASP A 230 -25.06 8.15 -29.94
CA ASP A 230 -25.51 9.30 -29.17
C ASP A 230 -25.04 10.63 -29.80
N PRO A 231 -25.97 11.53 -30.19
CA PRO A 231 -25.64 12.80 -30.83
C PRO A 231 -24.83 13.75 -29.94
N ALA A 232 -24.99 13.69 -28.59
CA ALA A 232 -24.22 14.50 -27.69
C ALA A 232 -22.76 14.02 -27.64
N MET A 233 -22.55 12.70 -27.66
CA MET A 233 -21.22 12.10 -27.75
C MET A 233 -20.53 12.47 -29.06
N GLU A 234 -21.22 12.38 -30.19
CA GLU A 234 -20.69 12.80 -31.49
C GLU A 234 -20.22 14.25 -31.48
N THR A 235 -21.08 15.15 -31.01
CA THR A 235 -20.75 16.58 -30.92
C THR A 235 -19.52 16.83 -30.06
N ALA A 236 -19.41 16.16 -28.91
CA ALA A 236 -18.27 16.33 -28.00
C ALA A 236 -16.97 15.77 -28.58
N VAL A 237 -17.02 14.60 -29.23
CA VAL A 237 -15.86 13.99 -29.89
C VAL A 237 -15.38 14.88 -31.02
N ARG A 238 -16.27 15.37 -31.90
CA ARG A 238 -15.91 16.29 -32.98
C ARG A 238 -15.30 17.59 -32.47
N SER A 239 -15.86 18.13 -31.39
CA SER A 239 -15.32 19.32 -30.73
C SER A 239 -13.91 19.07 -30.18
N SER A 240 -13.67 17.91 -29.57
CA SER A 240 -12.35 17.53 -29.03
C SER A 240 -11.29 17.39 -30.13
N LEU A 241 -11.70 16.94 -31.31
CA LEU A 241 -10.82 16.81 -32.49
C LEU A 241 -10.71 18.13 -33.30
N GLY A 242 -11.57 19.11 -33.06
CA GLY A 242 -11.61 20.36 -33.82
C GLY A 242 -12.11 20.19 -35.26
N VAL A 243 -12.99 19.21 -35.52
CA VAL A 243 -13.48 18.88 -36.87
C VAL A 243 -14.95 19.26 -37.03
N SER A 244 -15.39 19.49 -38.29
CA SER A 244 -16.79 19.85 -38.61
C SER A 244 -17.73 18.64 -38.59
N GLU A 245 -19.05 18.89 -38.56
CA GLU A 245 -20.10 17.86 -38.63
C GLU A 245 -20.02 17.01 -39.92
N ASP A 246 -19.57 17.61 -41.02
CA ASP A 246 -19.46 16.91 -42.33
C ASP A 246 -18.21 16.04 -42.45
N THR A 247 -17.28 16.09 -41.49
CA THR A 247 -16.04 15.30 -41.53
C THR A 247 -16.35 13.85 -41.22
N GLN A 248 -16.02 12.94 -42.13
CA GLN A 248 -16.12 11.50 -41.88
C GLN A 248 -15.02 11.11 -40.89
N LEU A 249 -15.40 10.45 -39.78
CA LEU A 249 -14.48 10.01 -38.74
C LEU A 249 -14.26 8.51 -38.81
N TYR A 250 -13.02 8.10 -38.58
CA TYR A 250 -12.62 6.72 -38.43
C TYR A 250 -12.08 6.46 -37.02
N THR A 251 -12.05 5.21 -36.60
CA THR A 251 -11.63 4.82 -35.25
C THR A 251 -10.23 5.32 -34.90
N ASN A 252 -9.31 5.39 -35.87
CA ASN A 252 -7.95 5.93 -35.67
C ASN A 252 -7.90 7.45 -35.46
N ASP A 253 -8.90 8.20 -35.93
CA ASP A 253 -8.96 9.66 -35.67
C ASP A 253 -9.18 9.94 -34.17
N LEU A 254 -9.84 9.01 -33.46
CA LEU A 254 -10.18 9.13 -32.06
C LEU A 254 -8.99 8.79 -31.12
N TRP A 255 -7.89 8.22 -31.64
CA TRP A 255 -6.72 7.88 -30.85
C TRP A 255 -6.01 9.11 -30.24
N ALA A 256 -6.23 10.29 -30.82
CA ALA A 256 -5.73 11.54 -30.27
C ALA A 256 -6.43 11.95 -28.97
N ILE A 257 -7.57 11.36 -28.63
CA ILE A 257 -8.37 11.71 -27.45
C ILE A 257 -7.87 10.87 -26.28
N THR A 258 -7.08 11.47 -25.39
CA THR A 258 -6.55 10.82 -24.19
C THR A 258 -7.27 11.22 -22.91
N SER A 259 -8.05 12.30 -22.93
CA SER A 259 -8.91 12.76 -21.83
C SER A 259 -10.27 13.15 -22.36
N PHE A 260 -11.34 12.72 -21.73
CA PHE A 260 -12.70 13.00 -22.17
C PHE A 260 -13.66 13.20 -21.00
N THR A 261 -14.52 14.22 -21.16
CA THR A 261 -15.66 14.43 -20.25
C THR A 261 -16.95 14.16 -21.02
N VAL A 262 -17.74 13.22 -20.54
CA VAL A 262 -19.00 12.85 -21.16
C VAL A 262 -20.00 13.99 -21.02
N PRO A 263 -20.68 14.40 -22.12
CA PRO A 263 -21.70 15.45 -22.08
C PRO A 263 -22.87 15.08 -21.16
N ALA A 264 -23.43 16.09 -20.47
CA ALA A 264 -24.51 15.87 -19.49
C ALA A 264 -25.83 15.39 -20.08
N ASP A 265 -26.05 15.55 -21.37
CA ASP A 265 -27.25 15.14 -22.12
C ASP A 265 -27.11 13.80 -22.82
N THR A 266 -25.97 13.10 -22.67
CA THR A 266 -25.71 11.73 -23.16
C THR A 266 -26.77 10.76 -22.62
N LYS A 267 -27.30 9.89 -23.50
CA LYS A 267 -28.30 8.86 -23.20
C LYS A 267 -27.76 7.45 -23.33
N ASP A 268 -26.67 7.26 -24.07
CA ASP A 268 -26.05 5.97 -24.34
C ASP A 268 -24.52 6.09 -24.28
N PHE A 269 -23.88 5.26 -23.46
CA PHE A 269 -22.43 5.22 -23.30
C PHE A 269 -21.72 4.30 -24.31
N SER A 270 -22.45 3.63 -25.23
CA SER A 270 -21.84 2.68 -26.18
C SER A 270 -20.74 3.28 -27.04
N ASP A 271 -20.84 4.59 -27.37
CA ASP A 271 -19.82 5.31 -28.14
C ASP A 271 -18.46 5.43 -27.41
N LEU A 272 -18.43 5.23 -26.08
CA LEU A 272 -17.19 5.17 -25.32
C LEU A 272 -16.29 4.03 -25.79
N ALA A 273 -16.84 2.97 -26.40
CA ALA A 273 -16.08 1.85 -26.94
C ALA A 273 -15.10 2.27 -28.05
N TYR A 274 -15.34 3.40 -28.73
CA TYR A 274 -14.42 3.96 -29.73
C TYR A 274 -13.20 4.68 -29.12
N LEU A 275 -13.29 5.10 -27.85
CA LEU A 275 -12.26 5.93 -27.19
C LEU A 275 -11.23 5.09 -26.43
N THR A 276 -10.67 4.08 -27.09
CA THR A 276 -9.79 3.06 -26.48
C THR A 276 -8.45 3.58 -25.94
N TYR A 277 -8.02 4.79 -26.38
CA TYR A 277 -6.78 5.43 -25.94
C TYR A 277 -6.94 6.38 -24.75
N LEU A 278 -8.15 6.47 -24.17
CA LEU A 278 -8.36 7.32 -23.01
C LEU A 278 -7.47 6.90 -21.84
N GLN A 279 -6.86 7.92 -21.23
CA GLN A 279 -6.14 7.83 -19.96
C GLN A 279 -6.98 8.42 -18.82
N GLU A 280 -7.85 9.38 -19.13
CA GLU A 280 -8.72 10.04 -18.17
C GLU A 280 -10.17 10.10 -18.70
N LEU A 281 -11.14 9.64 -17.90
CA LEU A 281 -12.55 9.71 -18.21
C LEU A 281 -13.34 10.31 -17.04
N THR A 282 -14.18 11.31 -17.35
CA THR A 282 -15.09 11.92 -16.39
C THR A 282 -16.54 11.77 -16.85
N ILE A 283 -17.41 11.27 -15.96
CA ILE A 283 -18.84 11.10 -16.13
C ILE A 283 -19.54 11.72 -14.94
N ALA A 284 -20.43 12.68 -15.14
CA ALA A 284 -21.08 13.37 -14.04
C ALA A 284 -22.53 13.74 -14.31
N ASN A 285 -23.41 13.44 -13.34
CA ASN A 285 -24.83 13.82 -13.38
C ASN A 285 -25.61 13.23 -14.58
N ILE A 286 -25.24 12.04 -15.00
CA ILE A 286 -25.82 11.38 -16.19
C ILE A 286 -26.54 10.10 -15.74
N THR A 287 -27.64 9.78 -16.43
CA THR A 287 -28.27 8.47 -16.37
C THR A 287 -28.37 8.00 -17.81
N ALA A 288 -27.49 7.11 -18.19
CA ALA A 288 -27.41 6.53 -19.53
C ALA A 288 -27.15 5.02 -19.42
N ASP A 289 -27.37 4.31 -20.49
CA ASP A 289 -27.14 2.86 -20.59
C ASP A 289 -25.74 2.56 -21.16
N ASN A 290 -25.32 1.29 -21.06
CA ASN A 290 -24.12 0.74 -21.69
C ASN A 290 -22.75 1.27 -21.16
N LEU A 291 -22.65 1.60 -19.86
CA LEU A 291 -21.36 2.00 -19.27
C LEU A 291 -20.31 0.88 -19.38
N SER A 292 -20.72 -0.38 -19.53
CA SER A 292 -19.81 -1.51 -19.80
C SER A 292 -18.97 -1.36 -21.06
N ALA A 293 -19.30 -0.39 -21.95
CA ALA A 293 -18.51 -0.03 -23.13
C ALA A 293 -17.07 0.41 -22.80
N ILE A 294 -16.78 0.83 -21.54
CA ILE A 294 -15.43 1.17 -21.09
C ILE A 294 -14.50 -0.06 -20.93
N SER A 295 -15.00 -1.27 -21.06
CA SER A 295 -14.22 -2.52 -20.88
C SER A 295 -12.98 -2.61 -21.77
N GLY A 296 -12.99 -1.97 -22.96
CA GLY A 296 -11.86 -1.90 -23.89
C GLY A 296 -10.81 -0.83 -23.56
N MET A 297 -10.99 -0.02 -22.50
CA MET A 297 -10.11 1.11 -22.19
C MET A 297 -8.85 0.66 -21.43
N SER A 298 -7.97 -0.05 -22.11
CA SER A 298 -6.74 -0.62 -21.51
C SER A 298 -5.70 0.42 -21.05
N GLN A 299 -5.85 1.68 -21.48
CA GLN A 299 -4.93 2.77 -21.12
C GLN A 299 -5.46 3.65 -19.99
N LEU A 300 -6.69 3.41 -19.50
CA LEU A 300 -7.34 4.27 -18.51
C LEU A 300 -6.64 4.20 -17.15
N THR A 301 -6.13 5.33 -16.69
CA THR A 301 -5.46 5.47 -15.39
C THR A 301 -6.33 6.21 -14.37
N THR A 302 -7.22 7.08 -14.85
CA THR A 302 -8.09 7.90 -14.00
C THR A 302 -9.54 7.80 -14.49
N LEU A 303 -10.43 7.34 -13.62
CA LEU A 303 -11.88 7.30 -13.87
C LEU A 303 -12.62 8.05 -12.77
N SER A 304 -13.41 9.03 -13.16
CA SER A 304 -14.28 9.78 -12.25
C SER A 304 -15.73 9.67 -12.68
N ILE A 305 -16.55 9.00 -11.87
CA ILE A 305 -18.01 8.91 -12.06
C ILE A 305 -18.67 9.51 -10.83
N THR A 306 -19.49 10.54 -11.02
CA THR A 306 -20.17 11.23 -9.93
C THR A 306 -21.65 11.44 -10.22
N ASN A 307 -22.50 11.24 -9.20
CA ASN A 307 -23.96 11.39 -9.31
C ASN A 307 -24.57 10.60 -10.49
N THR A 308 -23.98 9.49 -10.84
CA THR A 308 -24.35 8.63 -11.98
C THR A 308 -24.48 7.21 -11.42
N PRO A 309 -25.62 6.54 -11.55
CA PRO A 309 -25.79 5.16 -11.09
C PRO A 309 -24.79 4.23 -11.77
N VAL A 310 -24.22 3.30 -11.00
CA VAL A 310 -23.32 2.24 -11.48
C VAL A 310 -23.87 0.91 -10.96
N SER A 311 -24.14 -0.02 -11.86
CA SER A 311 -24.62 -1.37 -11.52
C SER A 311 -23.48 -2.26 -10.98
N SER A 312 -23.81 -3.41 -10.43
CA SER A 312 -22.80 -4.37 -9.95
C SER A 312 -21.94 -4.91 -11.08
N GLU A 313 -22.54 -5.17 -12.24
CA GLU A 313 -21.88 -5.66 -13.45
C GLU A 313 -20.91 -4.61 -14.02
N GLU A 314 -21.34 -3.36 -14.05
CA GLU A 314 -20.48 -2.23 -14.48
C GLU A 314 -19.32 -2.00 -13.49
N LEU A 315 -19.55 -2.20 -12.19
CA LEU A 315 -18.49 -2.12 -11.18
C LEU A 315 -17.43 -3.21 -11.37
N GLU A 316 -17.82 -4.42 -11.79
CA GLU A 316 -16.88 -5.50 -12.15
C GLU A 316 -16.04 -5.13 -13.37
N VAL A 317 -16.64 -4.50 -14.39
CA VAL A 317 -15.91 -3.97 -15.56
C VAL A 317 -14.90 -2.92 -15.13
N ILE A 318 -15.32 -1.96 -14.29
CA ILE A 318 -14.41 -0.92 -13.75
C ILE A 318 -13.25 -1.56 -12.99
N GLY A 319 -13.54 -2.53 -12.11
CA GLY A 319 -12.54 -3.23 -11.31
C GLY A 319 -11.55 -4.08 -12.12
N SER A 320 -11.87 -4.40 -13.37
CA SER A 320 -11.03 -5.18 -14.29
C SER A 320 -10.10 -4.32 -15.17
N LEU A 321 -10.21 -2.98 -15.11
CA LEU A 321 -9.38 -2.07 -15.92
C LEU A 321 -7.90 -2.17 -15.52
N PRO A 322 -6.99 -2.54 -16.43
CA PRO A 322 -5.67 -3.04 -16.05
C PRO A 322 -4.70 -1.97 -15.53
N LYS A 323 -4.91 -0.70 -15.88
CA LYS A 323 -4.01 0.41 -15.51
C LYS A 323 -4.65 1.43 -14.57
N LEU A 324 -5.84 1.14 -14.04
CA LEU A 324 -6.58 2.11 -13.25
C LEU A 324 -5.90 2.36 -11.89
N GLN A 325 -5.47 3.59 -11.66
CA GLN A 325 -4.80 4.05 -10.43
C GLN A 325 -5.67 4.99 -9.59
N LYS A 326 -6.53 5.78 -10.23
CA LYS A 326 -7.40 6.73 -9.55
C LYS A 326 -8.86 6.48 -9.93
N LEU A 327 -9.67 6.16 -8.92
CA LEU A 327 -11.09 5.88 -9.11
C LEU A 327 -11.94 6.73 -8.17
N THR A 328 -12.87 7.48 -8.74
CA THR A 328 -13.93 8.18 -8.01
C THR A 328 -15.29 7.61 -8.44
N LEU A 329 -16.06 7.10 -7.48
CA LEU A 329 -17.43 6.60 -7.64
C LEU A 329 -18.32 7.24 -6.57
N LYS A 330 -18.43 8.57 -6.62
CA LYS A 330 -19.15 9.35 -5.60
C LYS A 330 -20.63 9.48 -5.95
N ASN A 331 -21.51 9.14 -4.99
CA ASN A 331 -22.96 9.17 -5.15
C ASN A 331 -23.45 8.38 -6.40
N CYS A 332 -22.92 7.14 -6.54
CA CYS A 332 -23.20 6.24 -7.65
C CYS A 332 -24.21 5.13 -7.32
N ARG A 333 -24.89 5.24 -6.17
CA ARG A 333 -25.87 4.25 -5.65
C ARG A 333 -25.27 2.86 -5.39
N LEU A 334 -23.97 2.77 -5.15
CA LEU A 334 -23.30 1.50 -4.85
C LEU A 334 -23.79 0.94 -3.50
N THR A 335 -24.03 -0.36 -3.46
CA THR A 335 -24.40 -1.10 -2.25
C THR A 335 -23.29 -2.03 -1.76
N THR A 336 -22.31 -2.31 -2.60
CA THR A 336 -21.17 -3.19 -2.35
C THR A 336 -19.93 -2.68 -3.06
N SER A 337 -18.76 -3.07 -2.57
CA SER A 337 -17.47 -2.86 -3.24
C SER A 337 -16.98 -4.10 -4.01
N ALA A 338 -17.75 -5.19 -4.04
CA ALA A 338 -17.29 -6.52 -4.50
C ALA A 338 -16.70 -6.52 -5.92
N GLY A 339 -17.28 -5.76 -6.85
CA GLY A 339 -16.77 -5.66 -8.23
C GLY A 339 -15.37 -5.06 -8.35
N LEU A 340 -14.83 -4.43 -7.28
CA LEU A 340 -13.49 -3.86 -7.27
C LEU A 340 -12.41 -4.84 -6.77
N ALA A 341 -12.72 -6.10 -6.53
CA ALA A 341 -11.78 -7.06 -5.92
C ALA A 341 -10.46 -7.26 -6.70
N ASN A 342 -10.47 -6.99 -8.01
CA ASN A 342 -9.30 -7.13 -8.89
C ASN A 342 -8.55 -5.80 -9.13
N ALA A 343 -9.02 -4.68 -8.58
CA ALA A 343 -8.44 -3.35 -8.79
C ALA A 343 -7.21 -3.09 -7.89
N GLU A 344 -6.24 -4.00 -7.89
CA GLU A 344 -5.07 -4.00 -7.00
C GLU A 344 -4.11 -2.81 -7.25
N SER A 345 -4.16 -2.20 -8.44
CA SER A 345 -3.30 -1.07 -8.85
C SER A 345 -3.77 0.29 -8.34
N LEU A 346 -4.93 0.35 -7.65
CA LEU A 346 -5.48 1.61 -7.16
C LEU A 346 -4.60 2.23 -6.07
N VAL A 347 -4.31 3.51 -6.26
CA VAL A 347 -3.58 4.37 -5.33
C VAL A 347 -4.53 5.35 -4.63
N TYR A 348 -5.58 5.77 -5.32
CA TYR A 348 -6.63 6.68 -4.86
C TYR A 348 -8.00 6.04 -5.10
N LEU A 349 -8.87 6.02 -4.08
CA LEU A 349 -10.23 5.51 -4.18
C LEU A 349 -11.21 6.40 -3.40
N ASP A 350 -12.19 6.97 -4.13
CA ASP A 350 -13.30 7.72 -3.54
C ASP A 350 -14.63 6.99 -3.80
N LEU A 351 -15.24 6.50 -2.73
CA LEU A 351 -16.55 5.83 -2.70
C LEU A 351 -17.57 6.61 -1.86
N GLN A 352 -17.37 7.91 -1.67
CA GLN A 352 -18.23 8.73 -0.81
C GLN A 352 -19.71 8.74 -1.27
N ASP A 353 -20.58 8.96 -0.29
CA ASP A 353 -22.02 9.19 -0.49
C ASP A 353 -22.72 8.05 -1.27
N ASN A 354 -22.37 6.80 -0.92
CA ASN A 354 -23.05 5.59 -1.40
C ASN A 354 -23.79 4.89 -0.23
N THR A 355 -24.15 3.62 -0.40
CA THR A 355 -24.79 2.82 0.64
C THR A 355 -24.01 1.53 0.92
N ILE A 356 -22.69 1.57 0.72
CA ILE A 356 -21.79 0.44 0.86
C ILE A 356 -21.70 0.05 2.34
N ARG A 357 -21.86 -1.24 2.60
CA ARG A 357 -21.72 -1.82 3.94
C ARG A 357 -20.49 -2.73 4.06
N ASP A 358 -20.25 -3.51 3.02
CA ASP A 358 -19.14 -4.46 2.94
C ASP A 358 -18.04 -3.90 2.05
N ILE A 359 -16.83 -3.79 2.65
CA ILE A 359 -15.62 -3.29 2.00
C ILE A 359 -14.53 -4.39 1.89
N GLN A 360 -14.91 -5.67 1.95
CA GLN A 360 -13.95 -6.80 1.91
C GLN A 360 -13.07 -6.77 0.64
N ALA A 361 -13.61 -6.33 -0.48
CA ALA A 361 -12.87 -6.20 -1.75
C ALA A 361 -11.65 -5.26 -1.66
N LEU A 362 -11.65 -4.29 -0.73
CA LEU A 362 -10.54 -3.36 -0.58
C LEU A 362 -9.29 -3.99 0.03
N SER A 363 -9.40 -5.18 0.63
CA SER A 363 -8.30 -5.83 1.35
C SER A 363 -7.08 -6.20 0.47
N SER A 364 -7.25 -6.30 -0.85
CA SER A 364 -6.19 -6.57 -1.84
C SER A 364 -5.47 -5.32 -2.33
N MET A 365 -6.03 -4.11 -2.09
CA MET A 365 -5.52 -2.84 -2.63
C MET A 365 -4.33 -2.28 -1.83
N THR A 366 -3.27 -3.04 -1.70
CA THR A 366 -2.12 -2.73 -0.82
C THR A 366 -1.32 -1.48 -1.22
N GLN A 367 -1.52 -0.98 -2.45
CA GLN A 367 -0.90 0.25 -2.95
C GLN A 367 -1.69 1.52 -2.59
N LEU A 368 -2.89 1.37 -1.99
CA LEU A 368 -3.78 2.49 -1.74
C LEU A 368 -3.18 3.47 -0.71
N THR A 369 -3.10 4.74 -1.10
CA THR A 369 -2.62 5.85 -0.27
C THR A 369 -3.74 6.74 0.24
N GLU A 370 -4.83 6.85 -0.51
CA GLU A 370 -5.97 7.70 -0.16
C GLU A 370 -7.28 6.93 -0.32
N LEU A 371 -8.09 6.89 0.73
CA LEU A 371 -9.38 6.21 0.76
C LEU A 371 -10.46 7.11 1.38
N TYR A 372 -11.52 7.34 0.60
CA TYR A 372 -12.66 8.14 0.98
C TYR A 372 -13.92 7.28 1.00
N LEU A 373 -14.44 7.00 2.20
CA LEU A 373 -15.63 6.16 2.47
C LEU A 373 -16.77 6.93 3.13
N SER A 374 -16.63 8.26 3.30
CA SER A 374 -17.61 9.04 4.05
C SER A 374 -19.01 8.98 3.44
N GLY A 375 -20.05 8.93 4.29
CA GLY A 375 -21.44 8.85 3.82
C GLY A 375 -21.83 7.49 3.26
N ASN A 376 -21.46 6.42 3.97
CA ASN A 376 -21.82 5.04 3.63
C ASN A 376 -22.49 4.33 4.84
N ALA A 377 -22.58 3.02 4.79
CA ALA A 377 -23.11 2.18 5.85
C ALA A 377 -22.08 1.19 6.41
N VAL A 378 -20.78 1.54 6.32
CA VAL A 378 -19.66 0.69 6.77
C VAL A 378 -19.70 0.52 8.28
N VAL A 379 -19.48 -0.72 8.73
CA VAL A 379 -19.44 -1.11 10.16
C VAL A 379 -18.07 -1.65 10.52
N ASP A 380 -17.47 -2.45 9.65
CA ASP A 380 -16.23 -3.19 9.88
C ASP A 380 -15.09 -2.64 9.00
N LEU A 381 -14.00 -2.21 9.66
CA LEU A 381 -12.78 -1.72 9.02
C LEU A 381 -11.68 -2.79 8.95
N SER A 382 -11.93 -4.03 9.35
CA SER A 382 -10.92 -5.11 9.31
C SER A 382 -10.29 -5.34 7.93
N PRO A 383 -11.00 -5.15 6.79
CA PRO A 383 -10.38 -5.26 5.46
C PRO A 383 -9.25 -4.25 5.21
N LEU A 384 -9.24 -3.13 5.95
CA LEU A 384 -8.21 -2.08 5.77
C LEU A 384 -6.91 -2.39 6.52
N ALA A 385 -6.88 -3.39 7.41
CA ALA A 385 -5.75 -3.63 8.32
C ALA A 385 -4.38 -3.84 7.62
N ASN A 386 -4.40 -4.27 6.37
CA ASN A 386 -3.19 -4.53 5.57
C ASN A 386 -2.81 -3.41 4.59
N LEU A 387 -3.58 -2.32 4.51
CA LEU A 387 -3.31 -1.19 3.61
C LEU A 387 -2.20 -0.28 4.18
N LYS A 388 -0.98 -0.80 4.28
CA LYS A 388 0.13 -0.15 5.00
C LYS A 388 0.65 1.14 4.34
N GLU A 389 0.29 1.38 3.08
CA GLU A 389 0.63 2.62 2.36
C GLU A 389 -0.37 3.75 2.62
N LEU A 390 -1.51 3.47 3.30
CA LEU A 390 -2.58 4.44 3.48
C LEU A 390 -2.13 5.65 4.31
N GLN A 391 -2.34 6.84 3.75
CA GLN A 391 -1.99 8.14 4.33
C GLN A 391 -3.22 8.95 4.71
N ILE A 392 -4.32 8.80 3.96
CA ILE A 392 -5.58 9.50 4.19
C ILE A 392 -6.71 8.48 4.27
N LEU A 393 -7.46 8.52 5.37
CA LEU A 393 -8.70 7.77 5.55
C LEU A 393 -9.82 8.70 6.00
N TYR A 394 -10.82 8.92 5.14
CA TYR A 394 -12.05 9.62 5.50
C TYR A 394 -13.22 8.65 5.51
N ALA A 395 -13.72 8.35 6.70
CA ALA A 395 -14.80 7.40 6.95
C ALA A 395 -15.92 8.01 7.81
N ALA A 396 -16.12 9.32 7.69
CA ALA A 396 -17.18 10.03 8.41
C ALA A 396 -18.58 9.59 7.95
N ARG A 397 -19.60 9.77 8.80
CA ARG A 397 -21.00 9.43 8.49
C ARG A 397 -21.15 7.97 8.03
N ASN A 398 -20.76 7.06 8.94
CA ASN A 398 -20.89 5.62 8.78
C ASN A 398 -21.51 5.00 10.06
N ALA A 399 -21.38 3.70 10.24
CA ALA A 399 -21.87 3.00 11.43
C ALA A 399 -20.72 2.29 12.19
N ILE A 400 -19.50 2.84 12.13
CA ILE A 400 -18.28 2.28 12.66
C ILE A 400 -18.30 2.37 14.20
N THR A 401 -17.96 1.27 14.86
CA THR A 401 -17.82 1.20 16.32
C THR A 401 -16.40 0.87 16.76
N ASP A 402 -15.65 0.18 15.94
CA ASP A 402 -14.27 -0.26 16.20
C ASP A 402 -13.32 0.22 15.08
N ILE A 403 -12.28 0.96 15.47
CA ILE A 403 -11.23 1.43 14.59
C ILE A 403 -9.88 0.74 14.88
N SER A 404 -9.87 -0.30 15.71
CA SER A 404 -8.63 -1.03 16.03
C SER A 404 -7.88 -1.56 14.80
N PRO A 405 -8.53 -1.97 13.68
CA PRO A 405 -7.84 -2.36 12.46
C PRO A 405 -6.97 -1.24 11.85
N VAL A 406 -7.33 0.03 12.11
CA VAL A 406 -6.60 1.19 11.56
C VAL A 406 -5.33 1.49 12.36
N PHE A 407 -5.21 1.06 13.60
CA PHE A 407 -4.06 1.37 14.47
C PHE A 407 -2.72 0.82 13.97
N GLY A 408 -2.73 -0.10 13.02
CA GLY A 408 -1.54 -0.63 12.35
C GLY A 408 -1.11 0.12 11.07
N LEU A 409 -1.83 1.19 10.67
CA LEU A 409 -1.57 1.98 9.47
C LEU A 409 -0.64 3.16 9.78
N THR A 410 0.61 2.86 10.05
CA THR A 410 1.58 3.81 10.62
C THR A 410 1.97 4.98 9.70
N LYS A 411 1.62 4.92 8.41
CA LYS A 411 1.79 6.03 7.46
C LYS A 411 0.64 7.03 7.46
N LEU A 412 -0.45 6.75 8.21
CA LEU A 412 -1.63 7.60 8.21
C LEU A 412 -1.31 9.00 8.77
N THR A 413 -1.64 10.01 7.98
CA THR A 413 -1.46 11.44 8.30
C THR A 413 -2.78 12.15 8.58
N GLN A 414 -3.88 11.67 8.00
CA GLN A 414 -5.22 12.24 8.18
C GLN A 414 -6.23 11.11 8.43
N LEU A 415 -6.99 11.24 9.50
CA LEU A 415 -8.06 10.32 9.87
C LEU A 415 -9.31 11.11 10.25
N ASP A 416 -10.38 10.91 9.49
CA ASP A 416 -11.70 11.43 9.79
C ASP A 416 -12.70 10.29 9.99
N ILE A 417 -13.16 10.15 11.23
CA ILE A 417 -14.18 9.19 11.68
C ILE A 417 -15.41 9.89 12.26
N SER A 418 -15.64 11.13 11.90
CA SER A 418 -16.76 11.94 12.41
C SER A 418 -18.11 11.28 12.12
N ASP A 419 -19.10 11.53 12.97
CA ASP A 419 -20.47 11.00 12.84
C ASP A 419 -20.50 9.46 12.69
N ASN A 420 -19.96 8.79 13.73
CA ASN A 420 -19.89 7.34 13.89
C ASN A 420 -20.29 6.95 15.34
N LYS A 421 -19.90 5.78 15.79
CA LYS A 421 -20.18 5.27 17.14
C LYS A 421 -18.91 4.80 17.86
N VAL A 422 -17.77 5.39 17.54
CA VAL A 422 -16.48 5.02 18.09
C VAL A 422 -16.38 5.49 19.53
N ALA A 423 -15.92 4.59 20.42
CA ALA A 423 -15.71 4.87 21.83
C ALA A 423 -14.27 4.65 22.29
N ASP A 424 -13.51 3.80 21.61
CA ASP A 424 -12.16 3.40 22.00
C ASP A 424 -11.08 3.93 21.02
N LEU A 425 -10.12 4.66 21.59
CA LEU A 425 -8.91 5.16 20.92
C LEU A 425 -7.63 4.57 21.52
N SER A 426 -7.69 3.45 22.22
CA SER A 426 -6.55 2.92 23.01
C SER A 426 -5.28 2.68 22.19
N GLY A 427 -5.39 2.35 20.92
CA GLY A 427 -4.27 2.12 20.00
C GLY A 427 -3.91 3.30 19.10
N ILE A 428 -4.61 4.44 19.19
CA ILE A 428 -4.39 5.59 18.27
C ILE A 428 -2.95 6.13 18.32
N GLY A 429 -2.29 5.99 19.47
CA GLY A 429 -0.91 6.43 19.66
C GLY A 429 0.13 5.73 18.76
N ASN A 430 -0.24 4.63 18.10
CA ASN A 430 0.64 3.97 17.11
C ASN A 430 0.74 4.77 15.80
N LEU A 431 -0.18 5.69 15.55
CA LEU A 431 -0.23 6.52 14.35
C LEU A 431 0.70 7.74 14.48
N ALA A 432 2.01 7.49 14.58
CA ALA A 432 3.02 8.52 14.85
C ALA A 432 3.15 9.59 13.74
N GLN A 433 2.58 9.36 12.55
CA GLN A 433 2.56 10.34 11.47
C GLN A 433 1.28 11.19 11.43
N LEU A 434 0.30 10.91 12.31
CA LEU A 434 -1.00 11.57 12.29
C LEU A 434 -0.86 13.08 12.56
N ARG A 435 -1.43 13.88 11.65
CA ARG A 435 -1.44 15.35 11.69
C ARG A 435 -2.85 15.91 11.87
N VAL A 436 -3.84 15.25 11.28
CA VAL A 436 -5.25 15.66 11.34
C VAL A 436 -6.07 14.50 11.89
N PHE A 437 -6.77 14.75 13.00
CA PHE A 437 -7.71 13.80 13.59
C PHE A 437 -9.07 14.45 13.78
N ARG A 438 -10.09 13.89 13.14
CA ARG A 438 -11.48 14.34 13.24
C ARG A 438 -12.36 13.19 13.71
N ALA A 439 -13.10 13.42 14.78
CA ALA A 439 -14.00 12.46 15.38
C ALA A 439 -15.21 13.15 16.03
N GLU A 440 -15.75 14.15 15.37
CA GLU A 440 -17.00 14.82 15.78
C GLU A 440 -18.14 13.80 15.90
N LYS A 441 -19.07 14.01 16.82
CA LYS A 441 -20.27 13.14 16.98
C LYS A 441 -19.94 11.66 17.05
N ASN A 442 -19.20 11.29 18.08
CA ASN A 442 -18.91 9.91 18.44
C ASN A 442 -19.28 9.64 19.90
N SER A 443 -18.77 8.56 20.48
CA SER A 443 -19.00 8.18 21.88
C SER A 443 -17.71 8.20 22.70
N LEU A 444 -16.76 9.09 22.33
CA LEU A 444 -15.45 9.16 22.97
C LEU A 444 -15.56 9.71 24.40
N THR A 445 -14.90 9.04 25.33
CA THR A 445 -14.76 9.48 26.72
C THR A 445 -13.30 9.72 27.12
N ASP A 446 -12.36 8.99 26.51
CA ASP A 446 -10.92 9.10 26.72
C ASP A 446 -10.18 9.33 25.41
N ILE A 447 -9.45 10.45 25.33
CA ILE A 447 -8.60 10.82 24.19
C ILE A 447 -7.12 10.95 24.60
N SER A 448 -6.75 10.48 25.78
CA SER A 448 -5.39 10.64 26.34
C SER A 448 -4.29 10.09 25.42
N LYS A 449 -4.59 9.02 24.66
CA LYS A 449 -3.64 8.40 23.74
C LYS A 449 -3.32 9.24 22.51
N LEU A 450 -4.13 10.26 22.18
CA LEU A 450 -3.78 11.23 21.13
C LEU A 450 -2.50 12.00 21.45
N GLY A 451 -2.16 12.17 22.73
CA GLY A 451 -0.90 12.80 23.15
C GLY A 451 0.36 12.07 22.68
N LEU A 452 0.28 10.81 22.26
CA LEU A 452 1.38 10.05 21.67
C LEU A 452 1.59 10.37 20.17
N CYS A 453 0.59 10.97 19.52
CA CYS A 453 0.66 11.39 18.11
C CYS A 453 1.27 12.81 18.04
N THR A 454 2.57 12.92 18.31
CA THR A 454 3.27 14.21 18.51
C THR A 454 3.29 15.15 17.31
N LYS A 455 2.89 14.66 16.12
CA LYS A 455 2.77 15.47 14.89
C LYS A 455 1.39 16.09 14.68
N LEU A 456 0.44 15.87 15.60
CA LEU A 456 -0.90 16.41 15.48
C LEU A 456 -0.90 17.94 15.39
N GLU A 457 -1.54 18.43 14.34
CA GLU A 457 -1.75 19.84 14.02
C GLU A 457 -3.20 20.26 14.23
N GLU A 458 -4.13 19.33 13.97
CA GLU A 458 -5.56 19.55 14.12
C GLU A 458 -6.20 18.38 14.88
N VAL A 459 -6.97 18.70 15.93
CA VAL A 459 -7.80 17.77 16.69
C VAL A 459 -9.21 18.32 16.80
N LEU A 460 -10.16 17.69 16.12
CA LEU A 460 -11.58 18.05 16.14
C LEU A 460 -12.39 16.91 16.71
N VAL A 461 -12.86 17.03 17.94
CA VAL A 461 -13.62 16.03 18.69
C VAL A 461 -14.89 16.59 19.33
N PRO A 462 -15.61 17.53 18.69
CA PRO A 462 -16.83 18.07 19.27
C PRO A 462 -17.94 17.01 19.34
N HIS A 463 -18.96 17.28 20.18
CA HIS A 463 -20.11 16.38 20.37
C HIS A 463 -19.71 14.94 20.76
N ASN A 464 -18.95 14.83 21.85
CA ASN A 464 -18.58 13.56 22.48
C ASN A 464 -18.93 13.59 23.98
N SER A 465 -18.36 12.70 24.78
CA SER A 465 -18.52 12.65 26.23
C SER A 465 -17.19 12.77 26.97
N ILE A 466 -16.27 13.57 26.41
CA ILE A 466 -14.90 13.71 26.92
C ILE A 466 -14.94 14.59 28.20
N THR A 467 -14.27 14.11 29.24
CA THR A 467 -14.16 14.83 30.52
C THR A 467 -12.74 15.35 30.80
N ASP A 468 -11.73 14.76 30.19
CA ASP A 468 -10.31 15.09 30.38
C ASP A 468 -9.58 15.17 29.04
N ILE A 469 -8.91 16.29 28.81
CA ILE A 469 -8.05 16.54 27.64
C ILE A 469 -6.60 16.77 28.04
N SER A 470 -6.20 16.45 29.28
CA SER A 470 -4.85 16.66 29.81
C SER A 470 -3.76 15.97 28.99
N GLY A 471 -4.11 14.83 28.36
CA GLY A 471 -3.20 14.10 27.47
C GLY A 471 -2.69 14.91 26.26
N LEU A 472 -3.38 15.99 25.88
CA LEU A 472 -2.98 16.84 24.74
C LEU A 472 -1.89 17.88 25.08
N SER A 473 -1.49 17.99 26.34
CA SER A 473 -0.56 19.05 26.85
C SER A 473 0.80 19.07 26.14
N GLY A 474 1.28 17.91 25.65
CA GLY A 474 2.58 17.76 24.97
C GLY A 474 2.58 18.01 23.47
N LEU A 475 1.43 18.31 22.86
CA LEU A 475 1.31 18.48 21.41
C LEU A 475 1.77 19.87 20.96
N THR A 476 3.09 20.02 20.76
CA THR A 476 3.68 21.32 20.37
C THR A 476 3.34 21.76 18.94
N SER A 477 3.02 20.80 18.04
CA SER A 477 2.60 21.10 16.65
C SER A 477 1.13 21.51 16.54
N LEU A 478 0.32 21.33 17.60
CA LEU A 478 -1.11 21.58 17.58
C LEU A 478 -1.42 23.04 17.29
N SER A 479 -2.17 23.28 16.22
CA SER A 479 -2.59 24.62 15.77
C SER A 479 -4.09 24.87 15.92
N SER A 480 -4.90 23.81 15.84
CA SER A 480 -6.35 23.89 15.95
C SER A 480 -6.88 22.79 16.87
N LEU A 481 -7.65 23.16 17.87
CA LEU A 481 -8.29 22.26 18.82
C LEU A 481 -9.76 22.62 18.99
N ASP A 482 -10.65 21.70 18.62
CA ASP A 482 -12.07 21.79 18.91
C ASP A 482 -12.53 20.57 19.72
N PHE A 483 -12.96 20.84 20.93
CA PHE A 483 -13.60 19.87 21.84
C PHE A 483 -14.95 20.39 22.35
N SER A 484 -15.59 21.26 21.61
CA SER A 484 -16.90 21.81 21.98
C SER A 484 -17.95 20.72 22.17
N TYR A 485 -19.00 21.02 22.92
CA TYR A 485 -20.07 20.07 23.24
C TYR A 485 -19.54 18.76 23.88
N ASN A 486 -18.77 18.92 24.98
CA ASN A 486 -18.25 17.84 25.79
C ASN A 486 -18.51 18.09 27.29
N GLN A 487 -17.78 17.47 28.18
CA GLN A 487 -17.91 17.59 29.63
C GLN A 487 -16.58 17.98 30.30
N VAL A 488 -15.72 18.67 29.57
CA VAL A 488 -14.39 19.07 30.04
C VAL A 488 -14.49 20.15 31.09
N THR A 489 -13.79 19.95 32.21
CA THR A 489 -13.77 20.92 33.33
C THR A 489 -12.50 21.74 33.39
N LYS A 490 -11.40 21.22 32.84
CA LYS A 490 -10.08 21.88 32.92
C LYS A 490 -9.34 21.79 31.60
N LEU A 491 -8.68 22.90 31.23
CA LEU A 491 -7.75 22.93 30.11
C LEU A 491 -6.40 22.33 30.53
N PRO A 492 -5.68 21.66 29.61
CA PRO A 492 -4.32 21.21 29.85
C PRO A 492 -3.35 22.39 29.92
N ASN A 493 -2.23 22.21 30.60
CA ASN A 493 -1.13 23.19 30.51
C ASN A 493 -0.43 23.03 29.17
N PHE A 494 -0.79 23.89 28.23
CA PHE A 494 -0.11 23.94 26.95
C PHE A 494 1.35 24.43 27.12
N SER A 495 2.27 23.82 26.40
CA SER A 495 3.66 24.34 26.33
C SER A 495 3.66 25.73 25.68
N LYS A 496 4.55 26.61 26.14
CA LYS A 496 4.81 27.90 25.48
C LYS A 496 5.38 27.75 24.05
N GLU A 497 5.81 26.54 23.69
CA GLU A 497 6.26 26.18 22.35
C GLU A 497 5.10 25.75 21.42
N THR A 498 3.88 25.69 21.94
CA THR A 498 2.72 25.27 21.13
C THR A 498 2.44 26.24 19.97
N LEU A 499 2.05 25.68 18.84
CA LEU A 499 1.61 26.45 17.65
C LEU A 499 0.13 26.81 17.68
N LEU A 500 -0.56 26.62 18.80
CA LEU A 500 -2.02 26.77 18.92
C LEU A 500 -2.47 28.17 18.50
N VAL A 501 -3.31 28.19 17.48
CA VAL A 501 -3.91 29.40 16.88
C VAL A 501 -5.38 29.53 17.28
N THR A 502 -6.11 28.41 17.23
CA THR A 502 -7.55 28.40 17.53
C THR A 502 -7.87 27.32 18.53
N ILE A 503 -8.64 27.67 19.56
CA ILE A 503 -9.21 26.73 20.52
C ILE A 503 -10.71 26.96 20.64
N ASN A 504 -11.51 25.89 20.53
CA ASN A 504 -12.94 25.87 20.75
C ASN A 504 -13.30 24.87 21.83
N GLY A 505 -13.65 25.38 23.00
CA GLY A 505 -14.16 24.62 24.14
C GLY A 505 -15.58 25.02 24.52
N SER A 506 -16.37 25.57 23.60
CA SER A 506 -17.76 25.98 23.84
C SER A 506 -18.64 24.81 24.30
N TYR A 507 -19.64 25.08 25.11
CA TYR A 507 -20.54 24.04 25.66
C TYR A 507 -19.80 22.95 26.43
N ASN A 508 -19.03 23.38 27.44
CA ASN A 508 -18.28 22.54 28.38
C ASN A 508 -18.51 23.02 29.82
N GLN A 509 -17.65 22.66 30.72
CA GLN A 509 -17.70 23.03 32.15
C GLN A 509 -16.39 23.73 32.59
N ILE A 510 -15.74 24.48 31.68
CA ILE A 510 -14.49 25.18 31.92
C ILE A 510 -14.73 26.35 32.88
N GLU A 511 -13.91 26.46 33.91
CA GLU A 511 -13.97 27.55 34.91
C GLU A 511 -12.76 28.49 34.84
N ASP A 512 -11.63 28.04 34.31
CA ASP A 512 -10.35 28.75 34.31
C ASP A 512 -9.64 28.67 32.95
N LEU A 513 -9.17 29.83 32.47
CA LEU A 513 -8.40 29.98 31.24
C LEU A 513 -6.91 30.24 31.48
N SER A 514 -6.40 30.10 32.71
CA SER A 514 -5.02 30.44 33.07
C SER A 514 -3.98 29.68 32.24
N SER A 515 -4.29 28.44 31.82
CA SER A 515 -3.43 27.63 30.95
C SER A 515 -3.29 28.14 29.51
N LEU A 516 -4.13 29.08 29.09
CA LEU A 516 -4.01 29.75 27.78
C LEU A 516 -3.15 31.02 27.85
N SER A 517 -2.74 31.45 29.05
CA SER A 517 -1.97 32.67 29.25
C SER A 517 -0.62 32.62 28.52
N GLU A 518 -0.27 33.75 27.87
CA GLU A 518 1.02 33.92 27.18
C GLU A 518 1.27 32.96 26.00
N LEU A 519 0.23 32.32 25.44
CA LEU A 519 0.41 31.48 24.25
C LEU A 519 0.75 32.37 23.04
N PRO A 520 1.89 32.11 22.36
CA PRO A 520 2.48 33.10 21.43
C PRO A 520 1.73 33.24 20.12
N ARG A 521 0.91 32.27 19.73
CA ARG A 521 0.17 32.22 18.45
C ARG A 521 -1.33 32.19 18.61
N LEU A 522 -1.85 32.18 19.84
CA LEU A 522 -3.27 32.08 20.08
C LEU A 522 -3.99 33.31 19.56
N ASN A 523 -4.85 33.11 18.57
CA ASN A 523 -5.55 34.15 17.84
C ASN A 523 -7.05 34.18 18.16
N SER A 524 -7.68 33.02 18.28
CA SER A 524 -9.12 32.90 18.47
C SER A 524 -9.49 31.91 19.56
N VAL A 525 -10.33 32.32 20.50
CA VAL A 525 -10.79 31.55 21.64
C VAL A 525 -12.32 31.53 21.66
N TYR A 526 -12.90 30.32 21.63
CA TYR A 526 -14.34 30.09 21.73
C TYR A 526 -14.62 29.27 22.99
N MET A 527 -15.26 29.87 23.98
CA MET A 527 -15.63 29.29 25.28
C MET A 527 -17.07 29.58 25.66
N ASP A 528 -17.94 29.77 24.65
CA ASP A 528 -19.36 30.03 24.87
C ASP A 528 -20.00 28.91 25.71
N TYR A 529 -20.99 29.27 26.51
CA TYR A 529 -21.76 28.30 27.33
C TYR A 529 -20.90 27.43 28.25
N ASN A 530 -19.82 27.99 28.81
CA ASN A 530 -19.14 27.49 29.99
C ASN A 530 -19.68 28.28 31.20
N GLU A 531 -20.76 27.77 31.77
CA GLU A 531 -21.58 28.51 32.73
C GLU A 531 -20.84 28.99 33.99
N ASN A 532 -19.74 28.37 34.35
CA ASN A 532 -18.93 28.73 35.52
C ASN A 532 -17.72 29.62 35.18
N LEU A 533 -17.41 29.82 33.92
CA LEU A 533 -16.32 30.69 33.50
C LEU A 533 -16.66 32.15 33.87
N SER A 534 -15.81 32.76 34.69
CA SER A 534 -16.04 34.10 35.23
C SER A 534 -14.98 35.13 34.87
N SER A 535 -13.84 34.74 34.33
CA SER A 535 -12.75 35.66 33.96
C SER A 535 -12.08 35.30 32.66
N VAL A 536 -11.74 36.29 31.87
CA VAL A 536 -10.93 36.22 30.64
C VAL A 536 -9.56 36.89 30.82
N GLU A 537 -9.22 37.33 32.03
CA GLU A 537 -7.98 38.06 32.33
C GLU A 537 -6.69 37.32 31.82
N PRO A 538 -6.56 35.99 31.92
CA PRO A 538 -5.38 35.32 31.43
C PRO A 538 -5.12 35.52 29.94
N LEU A 539 -6.15 35.75 29.14
CA LEU A 539 -6.06 35.92 27.69
C LEU A 539 -5.46 37.28 27.29
N ALA A 540 -5.50 38.26 28.16
CA ALA A 540 -4.91 39.58 27.90
C ALA A 540 -3.38 39.53 27.69
N LYS A 541 -2.75 38.45 28.06
CA LYS A 541 -1.31 38.22 27.87
C LYS A 541 -0.94 37.50 26.55
N CYS A 542 -1.93 37.17 25.72
CA CYS A 542 -1.71 36.51 24.43
C CYS A 542 -1.42 37.59 23.35
N PRO A 543 -0.21 37.63 22.76
CA PRO A 543 0.27 38.79 22.00
C PRO A 543 -0.41 38.98 20.64
N VAL A 544 -1.06 37.95 20.08
CA VAL A 544 -1.70 37.99 18.77
C VAL A 544 -3.19 37.65 18.80
N LEU A 545 -3.80 37.70 19.99
CA LEU A 545 -5.23 37.43 20.17
C LEU A 545 -6.10 38.50 19.50
N ILE A 546 -7.11 38.07 18.74
CA ILE A 546 -8.01 38.93 17.99
C ILE A 546 -9.46 38.71 18.42
N LEU A 547 -9.87 37.47 18.71
CA LEU A 547 -11.26 37.11 18.95
C LEU A 547 -11.43 36.26 20.20
N VAL A 548 -12.39 36.62 21.05
CA VAL A 548 -12.80 35.85 22.20
C VAL A 548 -14.34 35.76 22.25
N ASN A 549 -14.87 34.55 22.21
CA ASN A 549 -16.30 34.31 22.41
C ASN A 549 -16.52 33.64 23.76
N VAL A 550 -17.29 34.27 24.64
CA VAL A 550 -17.64 33.77 25.99
C VAL A 550 -19.12 34.09 26.29
N TYR A 551 -19.96 34.03 25.27
CA TYR A 551 -21.41 34.18 25.43
C TYR A 551 -21.98 33.02 26.29
N GLY A 552 -22.98 33.31 27.12
CA GLY A 552 -23.55 32.28 28.00
C GLY A 552 -22.65 31.87 29.17
N THR A 553 -21.66 32.69 29.54
CA THR A 553 -20.78 32.51 30.72
C THR A 553 -21.11 33.51 31.84
N LYS A 554 -20.38 33.48 32.95
CA LYS A 554 -20.42 34.46 34.03
C LYS A 554 -19.43 35.64 33.82
N VAL A 555 -18.77 35.72 32.68
CA VAL A 555 -17.85 36.83 32.36
C VAL A 555 -18.63 38.13 32.19
N THR A 556 -18.33 39.11 33.01
CA THR A 556 -18.94 40.45 32.97
C THR A 556 -17.94 41.54 32.69
N ASP A 557 -16.65 41.33 33.00
CA ASP A 557 -15.58 42.30 32.72
C ASP A 557 -14.64 41.79 31.62
N VAL A 558 -14.64 42.54 30.53
CA VAL A 558 -13.80 42.28 29.35
C VAL A 558 -12.89 43.46 29.00
N SER A 559 -12.85 44.47 29.89
CA SER A 559 -12.16 45.74 29.68
C SER A 559 -10.68 45.59 29.31
N MET A 560 -9.98 44.60 29.90
CA MET A 560 -8.57 44.30 29.61
C MET A 560 -8.37 43.84 28.15
N LEU A 561 -9.32 43.13 27.56
CA LEU A 561 -9.21 42.63 26.17
C LEU A 561 -9.62 43.72 25.19
N THR A 562 -10.75 44.41 25.46
CA THR A 562 -11.26 45.46 24.57
C THR A 562 -10.31 46.66 24.50
N SER A 563 -9.59 46.99 25.60
CA SER A 563 -8.54 48.03 25.59
C SER A 563 -7.36 47.68 24.66
N GLN A 564 -7.16 46.43 24.31
CA GLN A 564 -6.17 45.94 23.37
C GLN A 564 -6.74 45.73 21.94
N SER A 565 -7.95 46.24 21.67
CA SER A 565 -8.66 46.09 20.40
C SER A 565 -9.04 44.61 20.07
N ILE A 566 -9.12 43.76 21.07
CA ILE A 566 -9.58 42.37 20.91
C ILE A 566 -11.12 42.39 20.86
N VAL A 567 -11.68 41.69 19.87
CA VAL A 567 -13.14 41.56 19.74
C VAL A 567 -13.61 40.51 20.76
N VAL A 568 -14.53 40.93 21.66
CA VAL A 568 -15.09 40.02 22.65
C VAL A 568 -16.60 39.93 22.51
N ASN A 569 -17.12 38.73 22.31
CA ASN A 569 -18.54 38.42 22.36
C ASN A 569 -18.87 37.81 23.73
N TYR A 570 -19.67 38.55 24.53
CA TYR A 570 -20.04 38.16 25.91
C TYR A 570 -21.44 38.61 26.25
N ASN A 571 -22.00 38.17 27.39
CA ASN A 571 -23.28 38.71 27.92
C ASN A 571 -23.01 40.02 28.66
N PRO A 572 -23.37 41.18 28.11
CA PRO A 572 -23.33 42.40 28.90
C PRO A 572 -24.30 42.27 30.08
N THR A 573 -23.87 42.67 31.28
CA THR A 573 -24.77 42.84 32.43
C THR A 573 -25.96 43.66 32.02
N GLN A 574 -27.17 43.13 32.19
CA GLN A 574 -28.37 43.99 32.18
C GLN A 574 -28.24 44.95 33.37
N GLU A 575 -27.98 46.24 33.11
CA GLU A 575 -28.09 47.30 34.08
C GLU A 575 -29.54 47.45 34.56
#